data_6be0fa38ffc22052a2c7dafbf8e9f398
#
_entry.id   6be0fa38ffc22052a2c7dafbf8e9f398
#
_cell.length_a   1.000
_cell.length_b   1.000
_cell.length_c   1.000
_cell.angle_alpha   90.00
_cell.angle_beta   90.00
_cell.angle_gamma   90.00
#
_symmetry.space_group_name_H-M   'P 1'
#
loop_
_entity.id
_entity.type
_entity.pdbx_description
1 polymer ?
#
loop_
_entity_poly.entity_id
_entity_poly.type
_entity_poly.pdbx_seq_one_letter_code
_entity_poly.pdbx_strand_id
1 'polypeptide(L)'
;MCVKHIKKAIKDGEIPKGALREIRITPTRECLDTSDNQALSLMKTSFIERSCLMNSCRTASTLNIPCCEGVAFIIPEGGATVEGGWIRHCWNKKNGYYFDVTREYAMSVPVKEMYYFMIEEHKSIEYEQQLQSTGGIEFISKAVKFSDILNNYDG
;
A
#
# COMPACT_ATOMS: atom_id res chain seq x y z
N MET A 1 -15.73 -1.48 -11.86
CA MET A 1 -16.13 -0.44 -10.90
C MET A 1 -15.14 0.70 -10.94
N CYS A 2 -15.61 1.89 -10.83
CA CYS A 2 -14.78 3.09 -10.87
C CYS A 2 -14.40 3.51 -9.45
N VAL A 3 -13.17 3.96 -9.25
CA VAL A 3 -12.70 4.57 -7.99
C VAL A 3 -13.66 5.64 -7.47
N LYS A 4 -14.36 6.33 -8.35
CA LYS A 4 -15.40 7.30 -7.99
C LYS A 4 -16.49 6.72 -7.09
N HIS A 5 -16.85 5.46 -7.28
CA HIS A 5 -17.86 4.79 -6.45
C HIS A 5 -17.37 4.56 -5.02
N ILE A 6 -16.12 4.14 -4.85
CA ILE A 6 -15.53 3.99 -3.51
C ILE A 6 -15.41 5.34 -2.80
N LYS A 7 -14.94 6.35 -3.51
CA LYS A 7 -14.85 7.72 -2.96
C LYS A 7 -16.21 8.23 -2.53
N LYS A 8 -17.24 7.99 -3.34
CA LYS A 8 -18.61 8.36 -3.01
C LYS A 8 -19.09 7.64 -1.76
N ALA A 9 -18.86 6.35 -1.66
CA ALA A 9 -19.29 5.56 -0.52
C ALA A 9 -18.63 5.98 0.80
N ILE A 10 -17.33 6.27 0.77
CA ILE A 10 -16.64 6.81 1.94
C ILE A 10 -17.26 8.15 2.37
N LYS A 11 -17.54 9.00 1.39
CA LYS A 11 -18.17 10.31 1.61
C LYS A 11 -19.58 10.18 2.18
N ASP A 12 -20.37 9.25 1.64
CA ASP A 12 -21.76 9.01 2.03
C ASP A 12 -21.86 8.14 3.32
N GLY A 13 -20.73 7.70 3.88
CA GLY A 13 -20.69 6.91 5.09
C GLY A 13 -21.07 5.43 4.93
N GLU A 14 -21.19 4.95 3.70
CA GLU A 14 -21.53 3.55 3.40
C GLU A 14 -20.37 2.60 3.72
N ILE A 15 -19.13 3.09 3.62
CA ILE A 15 -17.94 2.40 4.13
C ILE A 15 -17.57 3.05 5.46
N PRO A 16 -17.44 2.29 6.56
CA PRO A 16 -17.11 2.86 7.86
C PRO A 16 -15.83 3.71 7.80
N LYS A 17 -15.92 4.93 8.30
CA LYS A 17 -14.75 5.80 8.43
C LYS A 17 -13.70 5.09 9.27
N GLY A 18 -12.50 4.92 8.74
CA GLY A 18 -11.40 4.23 9.39
C GLY A 18 -11.20 2.78 8.97
N ALA A 19 -12.22 2.13 8.39
CA ALA A 19 -12.06 0.79 7.83
C ALA A 19 -11.36 0.83 6.46
N LEU A 20 -11.63 1.88 5.67
CA LEU A 20 -10.98 2.09 4.38
C LEU A 20 -10.91 3.60 4.10
N ARG A 21 -9.72 4.16 4.23
CA ARG A 21 -9.48 5.61 4.07
C ARG A 21 -8.58 5.85 2.88
N GLU A 22 -9.01 6.73 1.96
CA GLU A 22 -8.13 7.18 0.89
C GLU A 22 -6.98 8.00 1.47
N ILE A 23 -5.74 7.64 1.07
CA ILE A 23 -4.54 8.38 1.41
C ILE A 23 -3.83 8.83 0.14
N ARG A 24 -2.96 9.81 0.27
CA ARG A 24 -2.15 10.34 -0.81
C ARG A 24 -0.71 9.90 -0.64
N ILE A 25 -0.13 9.34 -1.70
CA ILE A 25 1.28 8.99 -1.74
C ILE A 25 2.12 10.21 -2.10
N THR A 26 3.18 10.40 -1.34
CA THR A 26 4.21 11.42 -1.56
C THR A 26 5.48 10.72 -2.07
N PRO A 27 6.25 11.33 -3.00
CA PRO A 27 7.53 10.76 -3.42
C PRO A 27 8.45 10.51 -2.23
N THR A 28 9.10 9.35 -2.23
CA THR A 28 9.95 8.89 -1.11
C THR A 28 11.01 9.92 -0.71
N ARG A 29 11.65 10.56 -1.69
CA ARG A 29 12.66 11.60 -1.46
C ARG A 29 12.16 12.80 -0.64
N GLU A 30 10.85 13.09 -0.69
CA GLU A 30 10.23 14.19 0.03
C GLU A 30 9.79 13.80 1.46
N CYS A 31 9.67 12.50 1.73
CA CYS A 31 9.27 11.97 3.03
C CYS A 31 10.44 11.74 3.99
N LEU A 32 11.62 11.45 3.44
CA LEU A 32 12.78 10.97 4.17
C LEU A 32 13.86 12.02 4.27
N ASP A 33 14.60 12.04 5.39
CA ASP A 33 15.80 12.82 5.54
C ASP A 33 16.98 12.23 4.74
N THR A 34 18.11 12.90 4.74
CA THR A 34 19.31 12.48 3.98
C THR A 34 19.80 11.10 4.42
N SER A 35 19.82 10.82 5.72
CA SER A 35 20.28 9.54 6.26
C SER A 35 19.36 8.39 5.83
N ASP A 36 18.05 8.59 5.94
CA ASP A 36 17.06 7.59 5.53
C ASP A 36 17.09 7.35 4.01
N ASN A 37 17.25 8.39 3.22
CA ASN A 37 17.39 8.27 1.77
C ASN A 37 18.67 7.51 1.38
N GLN A 38 19.76 7.70 2.09
CA GLN A 38 20.99 6.91 1.90
C GLN A 38 20.78 5.44 2.24
N ALA A 39 20.15 5.15 3.37
CA ALA A 39 19.83 3.77 3.77
C ALA A 39 18.93 3.09 2.73
N LEU A 40 17.92 3.78 2.25
CA LEU A 40 17.01 3.27 1.22
C LEU A 40 17.73 3.04 -0.11
N SER A 41 18.65 3.91 -0.50
CA SER A 41 19.43 3.78 -1.72
C SER A 41 20.25 2.48 -1.76
N LEU A 42 20.73 2.00 -0.63
CA LEU A 42 21.43 0.71 -0.52
C LEU A 42 20.48 -0.47 -0.73
N MET A 43 19.19 -0.29 -0.52
CA MET A 43 18.17 -1.35 -0.60
C MET A 43 17.47 -1.40 -1.97
N LYS A 44 17.56 -0.38 -2.79
CA LYS A 44 16.75 -0.24 -4.03
C LYS A 44 16.80 -1.46 -4.93
N THR A 45 17.97 -2.04 -5.12
CA THR A 45 18.17 -3.20 -5.99
C THR A 45 17.62 -4.50 -5.43
N SER A 46 17.29 -4.52 -4.13
CA SER A 46 16.74 -5.70 -3.45
C SER A 46 15.21 -5.74 -3.44
N PHE A 47 14.54 -4.67 -3.86
CA PHE A 47 13.08 -4.67 -3.97
C PHE A 47 12.63 -5.52 -5.16
N ILE A 48 11.58 -6.29 -4.93
CA ILE A 48 11.07 -7.28 -5.89
C ILE A 48 9.66 -6.88 -6.32
N GLU A 49 9.42 -6.93 -7.63
CA GLU A 49 8.09 -6.73 -8.18
C GLU A 49 7.10 -7.75 -7.61
N ARG A 50 5.87 -7.33 -7.35
CA ARG A 50 4.79 -8.13 -6.74
C ARG A 50 5.05 -8.59 -5.31
N SER A 51 6.06 -8.03 -4.65
CA SER A 51 6.43 -8.34 -3.27
C SER A 51 6.29 -7.11 -2.37
N CYS A 52 5.19 -6.37 -2.52
CA CYS A 52 4.96 -5.12 -1.80
C CYS A 52 5.05 -5.28 -0.28
N LEU A 53 4.54 -6.37 0.26
CA LEU A 53 4.59 -6.63 1.70
C LEU A 53 6.03 -6.81 2.18
N MET A 54 6.82 -7.64 1.50
CA MET A 54 8.22 -7.85 1.83
C MET A 54 9.04 -6.57 1.68
N ASN A 55 8.85 -5.84 0.58
CA ASN A 55 9.55 -4.58 0.32
C ASN A 55 9.26 -3.55 1.43
N SER A 56 7.98 -3.40 1.80
CA SER A 56 7.55 -2.46 2.84
C SER A 56 8.00 -2.89 4.24
N CYS A 57 7.98 -4.18 4.55
CA CYS A 57 8.47 -4.70 5.84
C CYS A 57 9.98 -4.49 6.01
N ARG A 58 10.75 -4.70 4.96
CA ARG A 58 12.21 -4.43 4.98
C ARG A 58 12.50 -2.94 5.16
N THR A 59 11.75 -2.10 4.49
CA THR A 59 11.85 -0.64 4.65
C THR A 59 11.48 -0.23 6.07
N ALA A 60 10.38 -0.76 6.59
CA ALA A 60 9.91 -0.49 7.95
C ALA A 60 10.96 -0.89 9.01
N SER A 61 11.55 -2.06 8.86
CA SER A 61 12.58 -2.56 9.78
C SER A 61 13.86 -1.72 9.72
N THR A 62 14.30 -1.36 8.52
CA THR A 62 15.52 -0.57 8.32
C THR A 62 15.38 0.86 8.82
N LEU A 63 14.25 1.50 8.59
CA LEU A 63 14.02 2.90 8.95
C LEU A 63 13.29 3.08 10.29
N ASN A 64 12.88 1.99 10.93
CA ASN A 64 12.07 1.99 12.16
C ASN A 64 10.78 2.81 12.00
N ILE A 65 10.01 2.48 10.98
CA ILE A 65 8.74 3.11 10.63
C ILE A 65 7.65 2.06 10.46
N PRO A 66 6.36 2.43 10.49
CA PRO A 66 5.27 1.47 10.29
C PRO A 66 5.14 1.02 8.84
N CYS A 67 4.54 -0.17 8.67
CA CYS A 67 3.92 -0.61 7.44
C CYS A 67 2.45 -0.20 7.43
N CYS A 68 1.96 0.24 6.28
CA CYS A 68 0.55 0.51 6.05
C CYS A 68 -0.02 -0.55 5.13
N GLU A 69 -1.04 -1.25 5.59
CA GLU A 69 -1.75 -2.25 4.80
C GLU A 69 -3.05 -1.69 4.27
N GLY A 70 -3.35 -1.99 3.03
CA GLY A 70 -4.58 -1.55 2.41
C GLY A 70 -4.81 -2.16 1.04
N VAL A 71 -5.52 -1.44 0.23
CA VAL A 71 -5.79 -1.79 -1.16
C VAL A 71 -5.44 -0.62 -2.06
N ALA A 72 -5.02 -0.92 -3.27
CA ALA A 72 -4.73 0.10 -4.26
C ALA A 72 -5.43 -0.22 -5.57
N PHE A 73 -5.82 0.83 -6.28
CA PHE A 73 -6.36 0.73 -7.63
C PHE A 73 -5.35 1.29 -8.62
N ILE A 74 -4.94 0.47 -9.57
CA ILE A 74 -3.91 0.81 -10.56
C ILE A 74 -4.56 1.10 -11.89
N ILE A 75 -4.24 2.26 -12.46
CA ILE A 75 -4.57 2.62 -13.84
C ILE A 75 -3.24 2.62 -14.62
N PRO A 76 -3.03 1.67 -15.53
CA PRO A 76 -1.81 1.62 -16.32
C PRO A 76 -1.76 2.75 -17.35
N GLU A 77 -0.56 3.11 -17.80
CA GLU A 77 -0.39 3.96 -18.97
C GLU A 77 -1.00 3.27 -20.19
N GLY A 78 -1.72 4.03 -21.04
CA GLY A 78 -2.45 3.47 -22.17
C GLY A 78 -3.96 3.35 -21.96
N GLY A 79 -4.46 3.65 -20.78
CA GLY A 79 -5.87 3.99 -20.50
C GLY A 79 -6.86 2.84 -20.41
N ALA A 80 -6.43 1.58 -20.55
CA ALA A 80 -7.34 0.46 -20.30
C ALA A 80 -7.47 0.24 -18.78
N THR A 81 -8.60 0.65 -18.22
CA THR A 81 -9.02 0.12 -16.90
C THR A 81 -9.32 -1.36 -17.10
N VAL A 82 -8.37 -2.19 -16.69
CA VAL A 82 -8.60 -3.63 -16.69
C VAL A 82 -9.52 -3.90 -15.50
N GLU A 83 -10.60 -4.64 -15.76
CA GLU A 83 -11.34 -5.32 -14.70
C GLU A 83 -10.32 -6.03 -13.81
N GLY A 84 -10.24 -5.68 -12.51
CA GLY A 84 -9.24 -6.24 -11.61
C GLY A 84 -8.00 -5.37 -11.38
N GLY A 85 -8.06 -4.06 -11.66
CA GLY A 85 -7.00 -3.10 -11.29
C GLY A 85 -6.78 -2.93 -9.78
N TRP A 86 -7.58 -3.60 -8.96
CA TRP A 86 -7.45 -3.62 -7.51
C TRP A 86 -6.44 -4.66 -7.06
N ILE A 87 -5.54 -4.23 -6.18
CA ILE A 87 -4.57 -5.11 -5.52
C ILE A 87 -4.59 -4.87 -4.02
N ARG A 88 -4.33 -5.93 -3.26
CA ARG A 88 -3.91 -5.78 -1.88
C ARG A 88 -2.50 -5.23 -1.87
N HIS A 89 -2.24 -4.21 -1.06
CA HIS A 89 -1.00 -3.47 -1.15
C HIS A 89 -0.49 -3.05 0.22
N CYS A 90 0.82 -2.82 0.29
CA CYS A 90 1.50 -2.35 1.48
C CYS A 90 2.48 -1.24 1.10
N TRP A 91 2.55 -0.23 1.94
CA TRP A 91 3.45 0.92 1.81
C TRP A 91 3.92 1.39 3.18
N ASN A 92 4.63 2.49 3.24
CA ASN A 92 5.18 3.00 4.50
C ASN A 92 4.74 4.43 4.79
N LYS A 93 4.93 4.84 6.03
CA LYS A 93 4.63 6.20 6.50
C LYS A 93 5.77 6.73 7.34
N LYS A 94 6.16 7.97 7.09
CA LYS A 94 7.10 8.72 7.95
C LYS A 94 6.73 10.20 7.99
N ASN A 95 6.82 10.80 9.18
CA ASN A 95 6.54 12.22 9.39
C ASN A 95 5.17 12.68 8.88
N GLY A 96 4.16 11.81 8.95
CA GLY A 96 2.82 12.11 8.47
C GLY A 96 2.61 11.92 6.96
N TYR A 97 3.65 11.53 6.22
CA TYR A 97 3.59 11.30 4.79
C TYR A 97 3.67 9.81 4.46
N TYR A 98 2.90 9.41 3.45
CA TYR A 98 2.91 8.03 2.92
C TYR A 98 3.77 7.95 1.68
N PHE A 99 4.55 6.88 1.55
CA PHE A 99 5.38 6.62 0.37
C PHE A 99 5.38 5.14 0.03
N ASP A 100 5.63 4.82 -1.25
CA ASP A 100 5.51 3.47 -1.78
C ASP A 100 6.77 3.06 -2.56
N VAL A 101 7.65 2.34 -1.88
CA VAL A 101 8.92 1.87 -2.47
C VAL A 101 8.72 0.86 -3.59
N THR A 102 7.67 0.05 -3.50
CA THR A 102 7.36 -0.92 -4.56
C THR A 102 6.99 -0.23 -5.86
N ARG A 103 6.14 0.78 -5.80
CA ARG A 103 5.77 1.57 -6.97
C ARG A 103 6.96 2.29 -7.58
N GLU A 104 7.79 2.91 -6.76
CA GLU A 104 8.92 3.73 -7.26
C GLU A 104 10.07 2.90 -7.80
N TYR A 105 10.37 1.74 -7.20
CA TYR A 105 11.61 1.02 -7.46
C TYR A 105 11.45 -0.41 -7.98
N ALA A 106 10.27 -1.00 -7.91
CA ALA A 106 10.08 -2.41 -8.23
C ALA A 106 9.04 -2.70 -9.31
N MET A 107 8.16 -1.77 -9.64
CA MET A 107 7.16 -1.97 -10.69
C MET A 107 7.77 -1.76 -12.07
N SER A 108 7.64 -2.77 -12.95
CA SER A 108 8.11 -2.71 -14.33
C SER A 108 7.06 -2.14 -15.29
N VAL A 109 5.79 -2.18 -14.92
CA VAL A 109 4.69 -1.68 -15.74
C VAL A 109 4.49 -0.19 -15.47
N PRO A 110 4.50 0.68 -16.51
CA PRO A 110 4.21 2.09 -16.33
C PRO A 110 2.81 2.30 -15.77
N VAL A 111 2.72 3.03 -14.67
CA VAL A 111 1.47 3.36 -13.99
C VAL A 111 1.13 4.82 -14.26
N LYS A 112 -0.06 5.06 -14.84
CA LYS A 112 -0.57 6.42 -15.06
C LYS A 112 -1.05 7.02 -13.75
N GLU A 113 -1.91 6.29 -13.03
CA GLU A 113 -2.48 6.71 -11.75
C GLU A 113 -2.60 5.50 -10.82
N MET A 114 -2.48 5.74 -9.54
CA MET A 114 -2.67 4.74 -8.51
C MET A 114 -3.35 5.39 -7.31
N TYR A 115 -4.43 4.78 -6.86
CA TYR A 115 -5.23 5.26 -5.74
C TYR A 115 -5.06 4.31 -4.56
N TYR A 116 -4.83 4.86 -3.37
CA TYR A 116 -4.50 4.09 -2.17
C TYR A 116 -5.60 4.25 -1.13
N PHE A 117 -6.04 3.13 -0.59
CA PHE A 117 -7.05 3.10 0.47
C PHE A 117 -6.49 2.30 1.65
N MET A 118 -6.24 2.98 2.75
CA MET A 118 -5.62 2.38 3.93
C MET A 118 -6.65 1.64 4.77
N ILE A 119 -6.28 0.45 5.22
CA ILE A 119 -7.03 -0.33 6.19
C ILE A 119 -6.43 -0.08 7.57
N GLU A 120 -5.15 -0.34 7.76
CA GLU A 120 -4.52 -0.34 9.07
C GLU A 120 -3.00 -0.14 8.99
N GLU A 121 -2.43 0.51 10.02
CA GLU A 121 -0.98 0.60 10.22
C GLU A 121 -0.50 -0.47 11.19
N HIS A 122 0.67 -1.06 10.91
CA HIS A 122 1.32 -2.03 11.76
C HIS A 122 2.78 -1.67 12.00
N LYS A 123 3.27 -1.94 13.21
CA LYS A 123 4.68 -1.76 13.54
C LYS A 123 5.52 -2.87 12.90
N SER A 124 6.75 -2.58 12.52
CA SER A 124 7.68 -3.57 11.94
C SER A 124 7.86 -4.80 12.82
N ILE A 125 7.83 -4.64 14.13
CA ILE A 125 7.98 -5.73 15.09
C ILE A 125 6.88 -6.80 14.95
N GLU A 126 5.67 -6.43 14.54
CA GLU A 126 4.57 -7.37 14.35
C GLU A 126 4.87 -8.37 13.23
N TYR A 127 5.51 -7.90 12.15
CA TYR A 127 5.94 -8.77 11.04
C TYR A 127 7.15 -9.61 11.41
N GLU A 128 8.09 -9.06 12.17
CA GLU A 128 9.25 -9.78 12.67
C GLU A 128 8.83 -10.93 13.60
N GLN A 129 7.82 -10.72 14.43
CA GLN A 129 7.23 -11.76 15.29
C GLN A 129 6.54 -12.85 14.47
N GLN A 130 5.83 -12.49 13.39
CA GLN A 130 5.28 -13.47 12.45
C GLN A 130 6.38 -14.34 11.84
N LEU A 131 7.44 -13.72 11.37
CA LEU A 131 8.58 -14.42 10.76
C LEU A 131 9.19 -15.43 11.72
N GLN A 132 9.36 -15.05 13.00
CA GLN A 132 9.90 -15.92 14.03
C GLN A 132 8.96 -17.09 14.38
N SER A 133 7.65 -16.85 14.42
CA SER A 133 6.68 -17.86 14.84
C SER A 133 6.21 -18.79 13.73
N THR A 134 6.14 -18.31 12.48
CA THR A 134 5.57 -19.06 11.33
C THR A 134 6.58 -19.32 10.22
N GLY A 135 7.73 -18.64 10.22
CA GLY A 135 8.72 -18.70 9.16
C GLY A 135 8.39 -17.88 7.92
N GLY A 136 7.30 -17.11 7.94
CA GLY A 136 6.86 -16.27 6.82
C GLY A 136 6.22 -14.97 7.27
N ILE A 137 6.04 -14.05 6.32
CA ILE A 137 5.38 -12.77 6.52
C ILE A 137 4.11 -12.76 5.70
N GLU A 138 2.99 -12.43 6.34
CA GLU A 138 1.67 -12.30 5.71
C GLU A 138 1.03 -10.97 6.13
N PHE A 139 0.05 -10.50 5.36
CA PHE A 139 -0.77 -9.36 5.76
C PHE A 139 -1.46 -9.64 7.10
N ILE A 140 -1.37 -8.69 8.03
CA ILE A 140 -1.97 -8.78 9.36
C ILE A 140 -3.44 -8.38 9.33
N SER A 141 -3.76 -7.32 8.58
CA SER A 141 -5.12 -6.84 8.43
C SER A 141 -5.99 -7.89 7.73
N LYS A 142 -7.20 -8.07 8.23
CA LYS A 142 -8.18 -8.94 7.57
C LYS A 142 -8.40 -8.47 6.13
N ALA A 143 -8.42 -9.41 5.20
CA ALA A 143 -8.71 -9.12 3.81
C ALA A 143 -10.09 -8.46 3.68
N VAL A 144 -10.11 -7.22 3.25
CA VAL A 144 -11.31 -6.66 2.66
C VAL A 144 -11.46 -7.35 1.32
N LYS A 145 -12.48 -8.18 1.18
CA LYS A 145 -12.77 -8.79 -0.12
C LYS A 145 -13.22 -7.68 -1.04
N PHE A 146 -12.58 -7.55 -2.18
CA PHE A 146 -13.04 -6.60 -3.21
C PHE A 146 -14.48 -6.85 -3.58
N SER A 147 -14.94 -8.11 -3.57
CA SER A 147 -16.33 -8.48 -3.73
C SER A 147 -17.26 -7.81 -2.71
N ASP A 148 -16.83 -7.62 -1.47
CA ASP A 148 -17.64 -6.96 -0.45
C ASP A 148 -17.75 -5.45 -0.72
N ILE A 149 -16.67 -4.86 -1.21
CA ILE A 149 -16.70 -3.47 -1.69
C ILE A 149 -17.60 -3.36 -2.91
N LEU A 150 -17.52 -4.31 -3.84
CA LEU A 150 -18.31 -4.36 -5.07
C LEU A 150 -19.79 -4.62 -4.79
N ASN A 151 -20.10 -5.58 -3.94
CA ASN A 151 -21.48 -5.99 -3.67
C ASN A 151 -22.30 -4.93 -2.93
N ASN A 152 -21.64 -4.02 -2.22
CA ASN A 152 -22.30 -2.88 -1.61
C ASN A 152 -22.69 -1.77 -2.61
N TYR A 153 -22.29 -1.93 -3.88
CA TYR A 153 -22.49 -0.93 -4.93
C TYR A 153 -23.41 -1.34 -6.06
N ASP A 154 -23.61 -2.64 -6.26
CA ASP A 154 -24.43 -3.18 -7.35
C ASP A 154 -25.91 -3.35 -6.95
N GLY A 155 -26.25 -2.79 -5.82
CA GLY A 155 -27.63 -2.83 -5.33
C GLY A 155 -28.47 -1.65 -5.76
#